data_8989749b44f5a73d3525b8fd26ad54d6
#
_entry.id   8989749b44f5a73d3525b8fd26ad54d6
#
_cell.length_a   1.000
_cell.length_b   1.000
_cell.length_c   1.000
_cell.angle_alpha   90.00
_cell.angle_beta   90.00
_cell.angle_gamma   90.00
#
_symmetry.space_group_name_H-M   'P 1'
#
loop_
_entity.id
_entity.type
_entity.pdbx_description
1 polymer ?
#
loop_
_entity_poly.entity_id
_entity_poly.type
_entity_poly.pdbx_seq_one_letter_code
_entity_poly.pdbx_strand_id
1 'polypeptide(L)'
;ITDYQAAAADADNDTIDIITGAKGANSGSIDVKSAIAGGGGSENVTAAVTNGVVTLSGSDAGLINTLSEWIDAVSVNGVIKKAADDADAVGAVAFQLNGNTYLVESNDTSNNNTANVSIVNVIELTGLTGVNAVADAAAANTILIA
;
A
#
# COMPACT_ATOMS: atom_id res chain seq x y z
N ILE A 1 5.75 1.41 -16.01
CA ILE A 1 4.57 1.75 -16.83
C ILE A 1 4.57 3.27 -16.97
N THR A 2 4.70 3.80 -18.19
CA THR A 2 4.94 5.23 -18.45
C THR A 2 3.70 5.97 -18.95
N ASP A 3 2.61 5.28 -19.22
CA ASP A 3 1.37 5.84 -19.78
C ASP A 3 0.12 5.40 -19.01
N TYR A 4 0.28 4.98 -17.77
CA TYR A 4 -0.84 4.65 -16.90
C TYR A 4 -1.68 5.91 -16.65
N GLN A 5 -2.95 5.87 -16.99
CA GLN A 5 -3.90 6.94 -16.69
C GLN A 5 -4.81 6.52 -15.54
N ALA A 6 -4.83 7.32 -14.47
CA ALA A 6 -5.78 7.11 -13.39
C ALA A 6 -7.21 7.30 -13.91
N ALA A 7 -8.09 6.38 -13.58
CA ALA A 7 -9.47 6.30 -14.04
C ALA A 7 -10.29 7.52 -13.58
N ALA A 8 -10.28 8.61 -14.30
CA ALA A 8 -11.11 9.74 -13.92
C ALA A 8 -12.19 10.12 -14.95
N ALA A 9 -12.24 9.63 -16.15
CA ALA A 9 -13.30 9.92 -17.12
C ALA A 9 -13.16 9.20 -18.48
N ASP A 10 -12.26 8.26 -18.64
CA ASP A 10 -12.09 7.57 -19.92
C ASP A 10 -12.60 6.13 -19.83
N ALA A 11 -13.10 5.61 -20.95
CA ALA A 11 -13.64 4.25 -21.02
C ALA A 11 -12.55 3.16 -20.96
N ASP A 12 -11.29 3.56 -21.00
CA ASP A 12 -10.12 2.69 -20.88
C ASP A 12 -9.54 2.78 -19.45
N ASN A 13 -10.20 2.12 -18.51
CA ASN A 13 -9.64 1.94 -17.18
C ASN A 13 -8.41 1.03 -17.25
N ASP A 14 -7.24 1.60 -17.10
CA ASP A 14 -6.02 0.82 -16.99
C ASP A 14 -6.04 -0.02 -15.73
N THR A 15 -5.87 -1.32 -15.89
CA THR A 15 -5.80 -2.26 -14.77
C THR A 15 -4.40 -2.82 -14.66
N ILE A 16 -3.95 -3.05 -13.43
CA ILE A 16 -2.71 -3.75 -13.16
C ILE A 16 -3.07 -5.17 -12.74
N ASP A 17 -2.58 -6.13 -13.52
CA ASP A 17 -2.72 -7.54 -13.17
C ASP A 17 -1.72 -7.90 -12.06
N ILE A 18 -2.23 -8.43 -10.97
CA ILE A 18 -1.46 -8.89 -9.82
C ILE A 18 -1.78 -10.36 -9.55
N ILE A 19 -0.85 -11.07 -8.95
CA ILE A 19 -0.84 -12.54 -8.88
C ILE A 19 -2.06 -13.12 -8.14
N THR A 20 -2.71 -12.39 -7.27
CA THR A 20 -3.91 -12.85 -6.55
C THR A 20 -4.75 -11.65 -6.09
N GLY A 21 -6.07 -11.82 -6.08
CA GLY A 21 -7.04 -10.77 -5.77
C GLY A 21 -6.67 -9.94 -4.55
N ALA A 22 -6.29 -8.70 -4.80
CA ALA A 22 -5.84 -7.81 -3.77
C ALA A 22 -7.01 -7.15 -3.09
N LYS A 23 -7.11 -7.32 -1.82
CA LYS A 23 -8.08 -6.60 -0.99
C LYS A 23 -7.52 -6.38 0.40
N GLY A 24 -7.64 -5.19 0.87
CA GLY A 24 -7.53 -5.00 2.28
C GLY A 24 -6.65 -3.86 2.68
N ALA A 25 -7.34 -2.79 2.92
CA ALA A 25 -6.83 -1.68 3.68
C ALA A 25 -7.40 -1.73 5.09
N ASN A 26 -6.59 -1.47 6.07
CA ASN A 26 -7.08 -1.23 7.41
C ASN A 26 -7.47 0.26 7.53
N SER A 27 -8.68 0.54 8.03
CA SER A 27 -9.08 1.89 8.40
C SER A 27 -8.65 2.16 9.84
N GLY A 28 -7.39 2.51 10.05
CA GLY A 28 -6.90 2.82 11.40
C GLY A 28 -5.55 3.51 11.35
N SER A 29 -5.19 4.17 12.44
CA SER A 29 -3.85 4.75 12.59
C SER A 29 -2.93 3.72 13.24
N ILE A 30 -1.84 3.37 12.56
CA ILE A 30 -0.91 2.32 12.97
C ILE A 30 0.46 2.95 13.21
N ASP A 31 1.06 2.65 14.37
CA ASP A 31 2.41 3.08 14.68
C ASP A 31 3.42 2.35 13.76
N VAL A 32 4.15 3.12 12.96
CA VAL A 32 5.14 2.61 12.01
C VAL A 32 6.55 3.16 12.27
N LYS A 33 6.79 3.71 13.44
CA LYS A 33 8.10 4.27 13.82
C LYS A 33 9.26 3.28 13.68
N SER A 34 8.99 1.99 13.75
CA SER A 34 9.99 0.93 13.53
C SER A 34 10.59 0.92 12.14
N ALA A 35 9.94 1.59 11.17
CA ALA A 35 10.45 1.72 9.80
C ALA A 35 11.54 2.80 9.66
N ILE A 36 11.73 3.65 10.68
CA ILE A 36 12.76 4.69 10.63
C ILE A 36 14.13 4.06 10.87
N ALA A 37 15.01 4.15 9.89
CA ALA A 37 16.36 3.63 9.98
C ALA A 37 17.14 4.35 11.11
N GLY A 38 17.60 3.57 12.09
CA GLY A 38 18.30 4.12 13.26
C GLY A 38 17.40 4.84 14.26
N GLY A 39 16.10 4.76 14.13
CA GLY A 39 15.12 5.33 15.04
C GLY A 39 15.26 4.75 16.45
N GLY A 40 15.21 5.61 17.46
CA GLY A 40 15.37 5.24 18.88
C GLY A 40 14.07 4.76 19.54
N GLY A 41 12.96 4.70 18.79
CA GLY A 41 11.65 4.27 19.28
C GLY A 41 10.84 5.37 19.99
N SER A 42 11.33 6.60 19.99
CA SER A 42 10.62 7.78 20.51
C SER A 42 9.94 8.62 19.42
N GLU A 43 10.12 8.24 18.17
CA GLU A 43 9.57 8.91 17.00
C GLU A 43 8.05 8.77 16.97
N ASN A 44 7.39 9.81 16.47
CA ASN A 44 5.95 9.85 16.31
C ASN A 44 5.60 9.78 14.83
N VAL A 45 5.38 8.56 14.33
CA VAL A 45 4.93 8.30 12.95
C VAL A 45 3.83 7.26 12.96
N THR A 46 2.74 7.58 12.29
CA THR A 46 1.62 6.67 12.10
C THR A 46 1.25 6.58 10.63
N ALA A 47 0.91 5.38 10.19
CA ALA A 47 0.30 5.13 8.88
C ALA A 47 -1.21 5.05 9.02
N ALA A 48 -1.90 5.68 8.09
CA ALA A 48 -3.34 5.51 7.88
C ALA A 48 -3.58 4.99 6.47
N VAL A 49 -4.52 4.06 6.32
CA VAL A 49 -4.91 3.52 5.02
C VAL A 49 -6.33 3.95 4.72
N THR A 50 -6.50 4.67 3.63
CA THR A 50 -7.80 5.11 3.15
C THR A 50 -7.97 4.67 1.71
N ASN A 51 -8.99 3.89 1.44
CA ASN A 51 -9.24 3.33 0.10
C ASN A 51 -8.01 2.63 -0.52
N GLY A 52 -7.23 1.93 0.29
CA GLY A 52 -6.01 1.26 -0.17
C GLY A 52 -4.78 2.16 -0.35
N VAL A 53 -4.91 3.46 -0.12
CA VAL A 53 -3.77 4.40 -0.18
C VAL A 53 -3.25 4.67 1.22
N VAL A 54 -1.95 4.50 1.41
CA VAL A 54 -1.25 4.73 2.68
C VAL A 54 -0.75 6.16 2.74
N THR A 55 -1.04 6.82 3.84
CA THR A 55 -0.49 8.14 4.18
C THR A 55 0.22 8.08 5.53
N LEU A 56 1.30 8.81 5.66
CA LEU A 56 2.03 8.95 6.92
C LEU A 56 1.70 10.28 7.60
N SER A 57 1.63 10.26 8.91
CA SER A 57 1.39 11.43 9.75
C SER A 57 2.20 11.35 11.05
N GLY A 58 2.29 12.48 11.78
CA GLY A 58 3.11 12.61 12.97
C GLY A 58 4.25 13.58 12.75
N SER A 59 4.88 14.03 13.84
CA SER A 59 5.98 15.01 13.78
C SER A 59 7.19 14.50 12.98
N ASP A 60 7.38 13.19 12.95
CA ASP A 60 8.57 12.55 12.40
C ASP A 60 8.27 11.78 11.10
N ALA A 61 7.07 11.98 10.51
CA ALA A 61 6.67 11.31 9.27
C ALA A 61 7.64 11.56 8.10
N GLY A 62 8.27 12.75 8.06
CA GLY A 62 9.27 13.09 7.05
C GLY A 62 10.60 12.32 7.17
N LEU A 63 10.81 11.57 8.25
CA LEU A 63 11.98 10.70 8.38
C LEU A 63 11.85 9.42 7.56
N ILE A 64 10.63 9.01 7.21
CA ILE A 64 10.37 7.92 6.26
C ILE A 64 10.36 8.52 4.85
N ASN A 65 11.50 8.55 4.20
CA ASN A 65 11.70 9.27 2.94
C ASN A 65 12.41 8.45 1.84
N THR A 66 12.78 7.23 2.12
CA THR A 66 13.33 6.28 1.13
C THR A 66 12.33 5.18 0.83
N LEU A 67 12.47 4.54 -0.35
CA LEU A 67 11.62 3.41 -0.73
C LEU A 67 11.71 2.26 0.28
N SER A 68 12.91 1.98 0.79
CA SER A 68 13.11 0.91 1.79
C SER A 68 12.33 1.19 3.07
N GLU A 69 12.40 2.41 3.60
CA GLU A 69 11.66 2.81 4.80
C GLU A 69 10.14 2.78 4.58
N TRP A 70 9.68 3.18 3.40
CA TRP A 70 8.27 3.04 3.05
C TRP A 70 7.81 1.58 2.99
N ILE A 71 8.62 0.69 2.41
CA ILE A 71 8.34 -0.75 2.39
C ILE A 71 8.31 -1.31 3.82
N ASP A 72 9.25 -0.91 4.67
CA ASP A 72 9.25 -1.29 6.08
C ASP A 72 7.99 -0.78 6.79
N ALA A 73 7.57 0.46 6.53
CA ALA A 73 6.36 1.05 7.12
C ALA A 73 5.09 0.31 6.70
N VAL A 74 4.92 0.00 5.41
CA VAL A 74 3.74 -0.73 4.94
C VAL A 74 3.74 -2.20 5.35
N SER A 75 4.91 -2.75 5.66
CA SER A 75 5.06 -4.13 6.18
C SER A 75 4.62 -4.26 7.63
N VAL A 76 4.52 -3.15 8.38
CA VAL A 76 4.10 -3.19 9.78
C VAL A 76 2.72 -3.81 9.90
N ASN A 77 2.60 -4.69 10.88
CA ASN A 77 1.35 -5.38 11.18
C ASN A 77 0.15 -4.43 11.21
N GLY A 78 -0.84 -4.74 10.40
CA GLY A 78 -2.11 -4.01 10.32
C GLY A 78 -2.17 -2.94 9.23
N VAL A 79 -1.07 -2.55 8.58
CA VAL A 79 -1.10 -1.61 7.46
C VAL A 79 -1.69 -2.30 6.22
N ILE A 80 -1.09 -3.40 5.78
CA ILE A 80 -1.67 -4.26 4.76
C ILE A 80 -2.49 -5.36 5.45
N LYS A 81 -3.73 -5.54 5.03
CA LYS A 81 -4.60 -6.61 5.51
C LYS A 81 -5.14 -7.42 4.35
N LYS A 82 -5.21 -8.72 4.55
CA LYS A 82 -5.98 -9.62 3.73
C LYS A 82 -7.49 -9.35 3.88
N ALA A 83 -8.25 -9.53 2.82
CA ALA A 83 -9.72 -9.58 2.92
C ALA A 83 -10.16 -10.78 3.77
N ALA A 84 -11.08 -10.56 4.69
CA ALA A 84 -11.46 -11.54 5.71
C ALA A 84 -12.09 -12.83 5.14
N ASP A 85 -12.64 -12.76 3.93
CA ASP A 85 -13.49 -13.80 3.37
C ASP A 85 -12.89 -14.57 2.18
N ASP A 86 -11.63 -14.30 1.83
CA ASP A 86 -10.97 -14.96 0.70
C ASP A 86 -9.71 -15.71 1.17
N ALA A 87 -9.71 -17.03 1.03
CA ALA A 87 -8.61 -17.87 1.49
C ALA A 87 -7.30 -17.59 0.77
N ASP A 88 -7.37 -17.13 -0.48
CA ASP A 88 -6.23 -16.91 -1.36
C ASP A 88 -5.90 -15.42 -1.56
N ALA A 89 -6.63 -14.51 -0.91
CA ALA A 89 -6.40 -13.09 -1.06
C ALA A 89 -5.09 -12.65 -0.39
N VAL A 90 -4.34 -11.85 -1.10
CA VAL A 90 -3.22 -11.08 -0.58
C VAL A 90 -3.65 -9.64 -0.34
N GLY A 91 -2.94 -8.92 0.49
CA GLY A 91 -3.19 -7.50 0.68
C GLY A 91 -2.36 -6.67 -0.31
N ALA A 92 -2.94 -5.60 -0.84
CA ALA A 92 -2.20 -4.60 -1.59
C ALA A 92 -2.56 -3.19 -1.13
N VAL A 93 -1.58 -2.30 -1.18
CA VAL A 93 -1.75 -0.88 -0.89
C VAL A 93 -0.89 -0.07 -1.86
N ALA A 94 -1.23 1.21 -2.01
CA ALA A 94 -0.36 2.16 -2.69
C ALA A 94 0.10 3.25 -1.74
N PHE A 95 1.24 3.86 -2.07
CA PHE A 95 1.72 5.09 -1.45
C PHE A 95 2.43 5.98 -2.48
N GLN A 96 2.63 7.23 -2.15
CA GLN A 96 3.32 8.19 -3.01
C GLN A 96 4.67 8.56 -2.41
N LEU A 97 5.71 8.52 -3.23
CA LEU A 97 7.06 8.89 -2.86
C LEU A 97 7.78 9.55 -4.05
N ASN A 98 8.34 10.74 -3.84
CA ASN A 98 9.15 11.46 -4.83
C ASN A 98 8.47 11.65 -6.20
N GLY A 99 7.16 11.91 -6.23
CA GLY A 99 6.41 12.13 -7.45
C GLY A 99 6.00 10.88 -8.22
N ASN A 100 6.19 9.71 -7.61
CA ASN A 100 5.78 8.42 -8.15
C ASN A 100 4.78 7.75 -7.20
N THR A 101 3.93 6.89 -7.75
CA THR A 101 3.09 5.98 -6.96
C THR A 101 3.72 4.60 -6.96
N TYR A 102 3.77 3.99 -5.80
CA TYR A 102 4.21 2.62 -5.61
C TYR A 102 3.02 1.76 -5.20
N LEU A 103 2.78 0.70 -5.94
CA LEU A 103 1.83 -0.35 -5.57
C LEU A 103 2.61 -1.49 -4.94
N VAL A 104 2.21 -1.90 -3.75
CA VAL A 104 2.89 -2.90 -2.94
C VAL A 104 1.92 -4.03 -2.60
N GLU A 105 2.36 -5.24 -2.81
CA GLU A 105 1.60 -6.46 -2.55
C GLU A 105 2.31 -7.31 -1.49
N SER A 106 1.52 -7.87 -0.56
CA SER A 106 2.01 -8.81 0.45
C SER A 106 1.51 -10.23 0.16
N ASN A 107 2.27 -11.23 0.60
CA ASN A 107 1.85 -12.63 0.55
C ASN A 107 1.21 -13.11 1.85
N ASP A 108 0.82 -12.21 2.73
CA ASP A 108 0.21 -12.63 3.99
C ASP A 108 -1.17 -13.22 3.73
N THR A 109 -1.27 -14.52 3.91
CA THR A 109 -2.52 -15.28 3.82
C THR A 109 -3.21 -15.45 5.18
N SER A 110 -2.64 -14.88 6.26
CA SER A 110 -3.20 -15.02 7.60
C SER A 110 -4.11 -13.85 7.98
N ASN A 111 -5.28 -14.14 8.51
CA ASN A 111 -6.16 -13.14 9.11
C ASN A 111 -5.68 -12.66 10.49
N ASN A 112 -4.63 -13.28 11.02
CA ASN A 112 -4.09 -13.01 12.34
C ASN A 112 -2.83 -12.14 12.21
N ASN A 113 -3.00 -10.88 12.00
CA ASN A 113 -1.93 -9.88 11.97
C ASN A 113 -1.22 -9.75 13.32
N THR A 114 -0.42 -10.73 13.69
CA THR A 114 0.45 -10.67 14.88
C THR A 114 1.91 -10.39 14.54
N ALA A 115 2.27 -10.44 13.26
CA ALA A 115 3.62 -10.18 12.76
C ALA A 115 3.59 -9.22 11.55
N ASN A 116 4.73 -8.62 11.25
CA ASN A 116 4.90 -7.85 10.03
C ASN A 116 4.70 -8.74 8.80
N VAL A 117 4.11 -8.18 7.75
CA VAL A 117 3.86 -8.90 6.50
C VAL A 117 5.11 -8.94 5.62
N SER A 118 5.21 -9.96 4.77
CA SER A 118 6.27 -10.01 3.76
C SER A 118 5.77 -9.39 2.46
N ILE A 119 6.53 -8.45 1.93
CA ILE A 119 6.26 -7.83 0.63
C ILE A 119 6.82 -8.73 -0.46
N VAL A 120 6.02 -9.03 -1.46
CA VAL A 120 6.38 -9.90 -2.59
C VAL A 120 6.50 -9.15 -3.89
N ASN A 121 5.73 -8.10 -4.09
CA ASN A 121 5.78 -7.28 -5.29
C ASN A 121 5.80 -5.80 -4.94
N VAL A 122 6.61 -5.04 -5.68
CA VAL A 122 6.62 -3.58 -5.68
C VAL A 122 6.61 -3.11 -7.12
N ILE A 123 5.57 -2.37 -7.50
CA ILE A 123 5.40 -1.82 -8.84
C ILE A 123 5.50 -0.30 -8.74
N GLU A 124 6.44 0.30 -9.47
CA GLU A 124 6.55 1.75 -9.58
C GLU A 124 5.76 2.25 -10.78
N LEU A 125 4.86 3.18 -10.53
CA LEU A 125 4.11 3.94 -11.53
C LEU A 125 4.72 5.34 -11.63
N THR A 126 5.68 5.47 -12.53
CA THR A 126 6.51 6.66 -12.65
C THR A 126 5.67 7.87 -13.10
N GLY A 127 5.76 8.96 -12.35
CA GLY A 127 5.07 10.22 -12.64
C GLY A 127 3.58 10.21 -12.31
N LEU A 128 3.03 9.09 -11.85
CA LEU A 128 1.65 9.04 -11.37
C LEU A 128 1.55 9.62 -9.96
N THR A 129 0.77 10.67 -9.82
CA THR A 129 0.50 11.34 -8.54
C THR A 129 -1.00 11.52 -8.35
N GLY A 130 -1.43 11.81 -7.11
CA GLY A 130 -2.84 12.10 -6.83
C GLY A 130 -3.73 10.86 -6.77
N VAL A 131 -3.16 9.68 -6.63
CA VAL A 131 -3.93 8.44 -6.45
C VAL A 131 -4.74 8.53 -5.16
N ASN A 132 -6.04 8.32 -5.29
CA ASN A 132 -7.01 8.42 -4.20
C ASN A 132 -7.59 7.08 -3.76
N ALA A 133 -7.48 6.06 -4.62
CA ALA A 133 -7.99 4.75 -4.32
C ALA A 133 -7.19 3.66 -5.02
N VAL A 134 -7.09 2.53 -4.34
CA VAL A 134 -6.68 1.24 -4.89
C VAL A 134 -7.82 0.29 -4.59
N ALA A 135 -8.49 -0.17 -5.61
CA ALA A 135 -9.68 -1.00 -5.49
C ALA A 135 -9.51 -2.31 -6.26
N ASP A 136 -10.25 -3.30 -5.83
CA ASP A 136 -10.41 -4.53 -6.58
C ASP A 136 -11.18 -4.22 -7.89
N ALA A 137 -10.59 -4.52 -9.01
CA ALA A 137 -11.31 -4.43 -10.28
C ALA A 137 -12.27 -5.64 -10.45
N ALA A 138 -13.27 -5.49 -11.28
CA ALA A 138 -14.28 -6.54 -11.52
C ALA A 138 -13.69 -7.82 -12.14
N ALA A 139 -12.51 -7.75 -12.74
CA ALA A 139 -11.77 -8.90 -13.23
C ALA A 139 -10.93 -9.52 -12.10
N ALA A 140 -10.91 -10.83 -12.04
CA ALA A 140 -10.07 -11.54 -11.07
C ALA A 140 -8.59 -11.14 -11.22
N ASN A 141 -7.90 -10.94 -10.11
CA ASN A 141 -6.48 -10.61 -10.04
C ASN A 141 -6.08 -9.25 -10.63
N THR A 142 -6.98 -8.30 -10.68
CA THR A 142 -6.68 -6.95 -11.17
C THR A 142 -6.96 -5.87 -10.13
N ILE A 143 -6.16 -4.82 -10.15
CA ILE A 143 -6.34 -3.63 -9.31
C ILE A 143 -6.67 -2.43 -10.19
N LEU A 144 -7.69 -1.69 -9.77
CA LEU A 144 -8.01 -0.37 -10.30
C LEU A 144 -7.35 0.69 -9.43
N ILE A 145 -6.60 1.59 -10.03
CA ILE A 145 -6.01 2.76 -9.37
C ILE A 145 -6.77 4.00 -9.84
N ALA A 146 -7.30 4.74 -8.91
CA ALA A 146 -8.11 5.95 -9.18
C ALA A 146 -7.57 7.17 -8.42
#